data_9ed0d4be3a3a30ef479acb7c5e7af602
#
_entry.id   9ed0d4be3a3a30ef479acb7c5e7af602
#
_cell.length_a   1.000
_cell.length_b   1.000
_cell.length_c   1.000
_cell.angle_alpha   90.00
_cell.angle_beta   90.00
_cell.angle_gamma   90.00
#
_symmetry.space_group_name_H-M   'P 1'
#
loop_
_entity.id
_entity.type
_entity.pdbx_description
1 polymer ?
#
loop_
_entity_poly.entity_id
_entity_poly.type
_entity_poly.pdbx_seq_one_letter_code
_entity_poly.pdbx_strand_id
1 'polypeptide(L)'
;MTAFSKVPGVTIGGLCDPDGERLGKAKERFPKAQTWTDLRKLLDEPSIDAVVIATCNHWHCLAAIWAMEAGKDVYVEKPLSHSQWEGEQTVAAAKKYDRICQLGTQQRSDPMQADVKTFLHEERGLGDILSVVVNRIGTRSPIGKRETPLPIAKDIDYDLWLGPAKDEPIFRDKLQYDWHWNWNTGSGEMGNWGIHILDDVRNVVFRDSVKVPKRIQSLGGRVVWNDAGATPNVQMVAI
;
A
#
# COMPACT_ATOMS: atom_id res chain seq x y z
N MET A 1 11.88 -3.26 -4.28
CA MET A 1 12.93 -4.25 -4.64
C MET A 1 14.31 -3.62 -4.86
N THR A 2 14.48 -2.57 -5.67
CA THR A 2 15.82 -1.97 -5.92
C THR A 2 16.50 -1.43 -4.65
N ALA A 3 15.76 -0.95 -3.66
CA ALA A 3 16.33 -0.53 -2.38
C ALA A 3 16.85 -1.73 -1.59
N PHE A 4 16.06 -2.79 -1.49
CA PHE A 4 16.43 -4.01 -0.78
C PHE A 4 17.67 -4.70 -1.37
N SER A 5 17.79 -4.72 -2.71
CA SER A 5 18.97 -5.33 -3.35
C SER A 5 20.31 -4.63 -3.06
N LYS A 6 20.27 -3.44 -2.43
CA LYS A 6 21.46 -2.68 -2.00
C LYS A 6 21.81 -2.94 -0.52
N VAL A 7 20.98 -3.65 0.20
CA VAL A 7 21.22 -3.95 1.62
C VAL A 7 22.19 -5.12 1.72
N PRO A 8 23.29 -4.99 2.48
CA PRO A 8 24.25 -6.08 2.65
C PRO A 8 23.57 -7.35 3.19
N GLY A 9 23.88 -8.50 2.59
CA GLY A 9 23.31 -9.79 2.98
C GLY A 9 21.92 -10.08 2.40
N VAL A 10 21.31 -9.15 1.65
CA VAL A 10 20.01 -9.36 1.01
C VAL A 10 20.18 -9.79 -0.44
N THR A 11 19.51 -10.85 -0.81
CA THR A 11 19.43 -11.37 -2.19
C THR A 11 17.97 -11.38 -2.64
N ILE A 12 17.70 -10.89 -3.84
CA ILE A 12 16.38 -11.03 -4.47
C ILE A 12 16.29 -12.44 -5.07
N GLY A 13 15.73 -13.38 -4.30
CA GLY A 13 15.63 -14.79 -4.67
C GLY A 13 14.42 -15.10 -5.54
N GLY A 14 13.33 -14.35 -5.39
CA GLY A 14 12.06 -14.61 -6.06
C GLY A 14 11.34 -13.35 -6.54
N LEU A 15 10.57 -13.51 -7.61
CA LEU A 15 9.68 -12.50 -8.19
C LEU A 15 8.31 -13.13 -8.46
N CYS A 16 7.24 -12.46 -8.08
CA CYS A 16 5.89 -12.93 -8.33
C CYS A 16 5.02 -11.78 -8.84
N ASP A 17 4.37 -11.99 -9.96
CA ASP A 17 3.35 -11.06 -10.50
C ASP A 17 2.43 -11.87 -11.44
N PRO A 18 1.09 -11.75 -11.33
CA PRO A 18 0.16 -12.37 -12.26
C PRO A 18 0.16 -11.72 -13.66
N ASP A 19 0.84 -10.59 -13.83
CA ASP A 19 1.05 -9.89 -15.08
C ASP A 19 2.40 -10.31 -15.69
N GLY A 20 2.35 -11.13 -16.76
CA GLY A 20 3.53 -11.70 -17.40
C GLY A 20 4.49 -10.65 -17.96
N GLU A 21 3.98 -9.52 -18.48
CA GLU A 21 4.83 -8.42 -18.96
C GLU A 21 5.62 -7.79 -17.81
N ARG A 22 4.96 -7.53 -16.68
CA ARG A 22 5.59 -6.98 -15.47
C ARG A 22 6.60 -7.93 -14.88
N LEU A 23 6.25 -9.21 -14.80
CA LEU A 23 7.14 -10.26 -14.32
C LEU A 23 8.39 -10.37 -15.20
N GLY A 24 8.23 -10.33 -16.53
CA GLY A 24 9.32 -10.32 -17.49
C GLY A 24 10.28 -9.15 -17.28
N LYS A 25 9.76 -7.93 -17.19
CA LYS A 25 10.55 -6.72 -16.92
C LYS A 25 11.28 -6.78 -15.56
N ALA A 26 10.67 -7.36 -14.56
CA ALA A 26 11.31 -7.57 -13.26
C ALA A 26 12.44 -8.61 -13.35
N LYS A 27 12.23 -9.68 -14.10
CA LYS A 27 13.24 -10.73 -14.34
C LYS A 27 14.48 -10.21 -15.08
N GLU A 28 14.31 -9.31 -16.05
CA GLU A 28 15.44 -8.64 -16.73
C GLU A 28 16.34 -7.90 -15.73
N ARG A 29 15.76 -7.28 -14.70
CA ARG A 29 16.50 -6.55 -13.66
C ARG A 29 17.12 -7.47 -12.62
N PHE A 30 16.54 -8.62 -12.36
CA PHE A 30 16.98 -9.61 -11.39
C PHE A 30 17.09 -11.00 -12.05
N PRO A 31 18.04 -11.21 -12.95
CA PRO A 31 18.10 -12.40 -13.81
C PRO A 31 18.33 -13.72 -13.05
N LYS A 32 18.84 -13.65 -11.81
CA LYS A 32 19.03 -14.83 -10.96
C LYS A 32 17.82 -15.23 -10.15
N ALA A 33 16.83 -14.32 -9.96
CA ALA A 33 15.64 -14.61 -9.18
C ALA A 33 14.75 -15.65 -9.86
N GLN A 34 14.14 -16.55 -9.13
CA GLN A 34 13.09 -17.42 -9.63
C GLN A 34 11.81 -16.63 -9.89
N THR A 35 10.89 -17.14 -10.72
CA THR A 35 9.66 -16.41 -11.08
C THR A 35 8.43 -17.27 -10.90
N TRP A 36 7.36 -16.66 -10.40
CA TRP A 36 6.03 -17.27 -10.24
C TRP A 36 4.95 -16.28 -10.66
N THR A 37 3.85 -16.78 -11.16
CA THR A 37 2.64 -15.99 -11.37
C THR A 37 1.71 -16.05 -10.15
N ASP A 38 1.76 -17.13 -9.40
CA ASP A 38 0.95 -17.40 -8.22
C ASP A 38 1.77 -17.24 -6.94
N LEU A 39 1.33 -16.31 -6.08
CA LEU A 39 1.97 -16.02 -4.78
C LEU A 39 2.08 -17.29 -3.91
N ARG A 40 1.08 -18.16 -3.92
CA ARG A 40 1.08 -19.39 -3.11
C ARG A 40 2.27 -20.27 -3.44
N LYS A 41 2.65 -20.33 -4.73
CA LYS A 41 3.82 -21.09 -5.19
C LYS A 41 5.15 -20.47 -4.75
N LEU A 42 5.22 -19.15 -4.70
CA LEU A 42 6.38 -18.45 -4.13
C LEU A 42 6.50 -18.73 -2.63
N LEU A 43 5.39 -18.75 -1.91
CA LEU A 43 5.38 -18.99 -0.46
C LEU A 43 5.79 -20.42 -0.08
N ASP A 44 5.58 -21.39 -0.97
CA ASP A 44 6.04 -22.78 -0.80
C ASP A 44 7.57 -22.91 -0.93
N GLU A 45 8.28 -21.88 -1.44
CA GLU A 45 9.73 -21.93 -1.65
C GLU A 45 10.49 -21.76 -0.33
N PRO A 46 11.22 -22.80 0.15
CA PRO A 46 11.87 -22.73 1.46
C PRO A 46 13.07 -21.77 1.52
N SER A 47 13.68 -21.43 0.37
CA SER A 47 14.83 -20.53 0.31
C SER A 47 14.46 -19.05 0.42
N ILE A 48 13.17 -18.71 0.50
CA ILE A 48 12.68 -17.36 0.70
C ILE A 48 12.45 -17.13 2.20
N ASP A 49 13.19 -16.21 2.80
CA ASP A 49 13.08 -15.86 4.22
C ASP A 49 12.02 -14.78 4.47
N ALA A 50 11.89 -13.84 3.54
CA ALA A 50 10.99 -12.70 3.67
C ALA A 50 10.39 -12.30 2.32
N VAL A 51 9.22 -11.68 2.35
CA VAL A 51 8.53 -11.20 1.15
C VAL A 51 8.25 -9.70 1.23
N VAL A 52 8.37 -9.04 0.08
CA VAL A 52 7.96 -7.65 -0.12
C VAL A 52 6.66 -7.64 -0.91
N ILE A 53 5.58 -7.18 -0.29
CA ILE A 53 4.25 -7.12 -0.89
C ILE A 53 3.99 -5.70 -1.39
N ALA A 54 3.85 -5.55 -2.70
CA ALA A 54 3.57 -4.28 -3.39
C ALA A 54 2.48 -4.47 -4.46
N THR A 55 1.45 -5.17 -4.10
CA THR A 55 0.27 -5.51 -4.91
C THR A 55 -0.75 -4.37 -4.93
N CYS A 56 -1.96 -4.61 -5.46
CA CYS A 56 -3.12 -3.77 -5.22
C CYS A 56 -3.54 -3.85 -3.74
N ASN A 57 -4.22 -2.82 -3.24
CA ASN A 57 -4.49 -2.69 -1.79
C ASN A 57 -5.30 -3.86 -1.21
N HIS A 58 -6.26 -4.39 -1.96
CA HIS A 58 -7.11 -5.51 -1.53
C HIS A 58 -6.35 -6.82 -1.30
N TRP A 59 -5.14 -6.94 -1.84
CA TRP A 59 -4.26 -8.09 -1.64
C TRP A 59 -3.35 -8.00 -0.42
N HIS A 60 -3.06 -6.78 0.08
CA HIS A 60 -2.00 -6.55 1.07
C HIS A 60 -2.13 -7.45 2.29
N CYS A 61 -3.28 -7.42 2.95
CA CYS A 61 -3.48 -8.20 4.18
C CYS A 61 -3.49 -9.70 3.95
N LEU A 62 -4.22 -10.16 2.94
CA LEU A 62 -4.31 -11.59 2.65
C LEU A 62 -2.93 -12.17 2.30
N ALA A 63 -2.18 -11.50 1.44
CA ALA A 63 -0.83 -11.92 1.07
C ALA A 63 0.13 -11.88 2.27
N ALA A 64 0.02 -10.86 3.15
CA ALA A 64 0.83 -10.78 4.35
C ALA A 64 0.52 -11.91 5.34
N ILE A 65 -0.76 -12.22 5.56
CA ILE A 65 -1.19 -13.32 6.44
C ILE A 65 -0.67 -14.65 5.91
N TRP A 66 -0.85 -14.96 4.62
CA TRP A 66 -0.35 -16.20 4.03
C TRP A 66 1.18 -16.30 4.09
N ALA A 67 1.90 -15.19 3.90
CA ALA A 67 3.35 -15.19 4.02
C ALA A 67 3.80 -15.51 5.45
N MET A 68 3.19 -14.90 6.45
CA MET A 68 3.49 -15.18 7.85
C MET A 68 3.11 -16.61 8.26
N GLU A 69 1.99 -17.14 7.76
CA GLU A 69 1.59 -18.53 7.94
C GLU A 69 2.59 -19.51 7.33
N ALA A 70 3.18 -19.16 6.18
CA ALA A 70 4.27 -19.91 5.53
C ALA A 70 5.64 -19.69 6.20
N GLY A 71 5.70 -19.01 7.35
CA GLY A 71 6.93 -18.79 8.10
C GLY A 71 7.85 -17.69 7.55
N LYS A 72 7.35 -16.81 6.67
CA LYS A 72 8.12 -15.71 6.08
C LYS A 72 7.89 -14.41 6.83
N ASP A 73 8.93 -13.59 6.96
CA ASP A 73 8.78 -12.20 7.37
C ASP A 73 8.22 -11.34 6.23
N VAL A 74 7.58 -10.23 6.56
CA VAL A 74 6.84 -9.42 5.59
C VAL A 74 7.23 -7.95 5.67
N TYR A 75 7.51 -7.36 4.52
CA TYR A 75 7.42 -5.93 4.29
C TYR A 75 6.23 -5.67 3.37
N VAL A 76 5.21 -4.99 3.85
CA VAL A 76 4.01 -4.68 3.07
C VAL A 76 3.92 -3.20 2.76
N GLU A 77 3.66 -2.86 1.49
CA GLU A 77 3.46 -1.47 1.09
C GLU A 77 2.19 -0.87 1.70
N LYS A 78 2.17 0.45 1.81
CA LYS A 78 1.02 1.23 2.29
C LYS A 78 -0.13 1.28 1.25
N PRO A 79 -1.37 1.39 1.71
CA PRO A 79 -1.85 1.22 3.08
C PRO A 79 -1.80 -0.24 3.50
N LEU A 80 -1.68 -0.50 4.79
CA LEU A 80 -1.63 -1.88 5.29
C LEU A 80 -2.84 -2.68 4.82
N SER A 81 -4.02 -2.12 4.98
CA SER A 81 -5.27 -2.83 4.81
C SER A 81 -6.27 -2.05 3.96
N HIS A 82 -7.18 -2.79 3.37
CA HIS A 82 -8.32 -2.25 2.63
C HIS A 82 -9.52 -1.96 3.56
N SER A 83 -9.59 -2.67 4.68
CA SER A 83 -10.53 -2.42 5.79
C SER A 83 -9.84 -2.50 7.14
N GLN A 84 -10.47 -1.94 8.18
CA GLN A 84 -9.95 -2.02 9.56
C GLN A 84 -9.84 -3.48 10.02
N TRP A 85 -10.86 -4.28 9.76
CA TRP A 85 -10.89 -5.70 10.16
C TRP A 85 -9.71 -6.49 9.58
N GLU A 86 -9.38 -6.30 8.30
CA GLU A 86 -8.21 -6.93 7.67
C GLU A 86 -6.91 -6.54 8.38
N GLY A 87 -6.76 -5.26 8.73
CA GLY A 87 -5.60 -4.78 9.48
C GLY A 87 -5.46 -5.46 10.83
N GLU A 88 -6.57 -5.64 11.56
CA GLU A 88 -6.61 -6.36 12.84
C GLU A 88 -6.22 -7.83 12.66
N GLN A 89 -6.70 -8.50 11.60
CA GLN A 89 -6.31 -9.88 11.29
C GLN A 89 -4.83 -10.00 10.95
N THR A 90 -4.27 -9.02 10.24
CA THR A 90 -2.84 -9.01 9.92
C THR A 90 -1.98 -8.89 11.18
N VAL A 91 -2.36 -8.01 12.11
CA VAL A 91 -1.67 -7.87 13.42
C VAL A 91 -1.81 -9.15 14.25
N ALA A 92 -2.98 -9.78 14.24
CA ALA A 92 -3.19 -11.05 14.93
C ALA A 92 -2.34 -12.18 14.34
N ALA A 93 -2.22 -12.25 13.02
CA ALA A 93 -1.38 -13.22 12.31
C ALA A 93 0.11 -13.04 12.65
N ALA A 94 0.62 -11.81 12.66
CA ALA A 94 2.00 -11.53 13.02
C ALA A 94 2.35 -12.06 14.42
N LYS A 95 1.45 -11.89 15.39
CA LYS A 95 1.60 -12.43 16.74
C LYS A 95 1.47 -13.96 16.77
N LYS A 96 0.50 -14.51 16.05
CA LYS A 96 0.23 -15.96 16.05
C LYS A 96 1.39 -16.77 15.48
N TYR A 97 1.97 -16.28 14.38
CA TYR A 97 3.04 -16.99 13.67
C TYR A 97 4.43 -16.53 14.07
N ASP A 98 4.54 -15.59 15.00
CA ASP A 98 5.81 -15.01 15.48
C ASP A 98 6.67 -14.51 14.30
N ARG A 99 6.07 -13.69 13.42
CA ARG A 99 6.72 -13.12 12.24
C ARG A 99 6.75 -11.61 12.29
N ILE A 100 7.79 -11.03 11.69
CA ILE A 100 7.90 -9.58 11.52
C ILE A 100 7.00 -9.16 10.36
N CYS A 101 6.13 -8.18 10.61
CA CYS A 101 5.35 -7.52 9.57
C CYS A 101 5.60 -6.01 9.62
N GLN A 102 6.42 -5.51 8.69
CA GLN A 102 6.77 -4.11 8.59
C GLN A 102 5.93 -3.41 7.54
N LEU A 103 5.23 -2.35 7.94
CA LEU A 103 4.51 -1.47 7.02
C LEU A 103 5.46 -0.49 6.32
N GLY A 104 5.27 -0.27 5.04
CA GLY A 104 6.05 0.65 4.19
C GLY A 104 5.74 2.13 4.41
N THR A 105 5.89 2.62 5.64
CA THR A 105 5.83 4.04 6.00
C THR A 105 7.24 4.62 6.10
N GLN A 106 7.96 4.61 5.00
CA GLN A 106 9.39 4.89 4.93
C GLN A 106 9.78 6.32 5.34
N GLN A 107 8.86 7.27 5.33
CA GLN A 107 9.10 8.64 5.79
C GLN A 107 9.53 8.69 7.26
N ARG A 108 9.12 7.70 8.08
CA ARG A 108 9.60 7.57 9.47
C ARG A 108 11.11 7.40 9.61
N SER A 109 11.78 6.98 8.55
CA SER A 109 13.24 6.82 8.50
C SER A 109 13.95 8.06 7.93
N ASP A 110 13.23 9.14 7.62
CA ASP A 110 13.82 10.39 7.17
C ASP A 110 14.46 11.12 8.38
N PRO A 111 15.77 11.43 8.35
CA PRO A 111 16.44 12.17 9.42
C PRO A 111 15.75 13.49 9.77
N MET A 112 15.18 14.18 8.80
CA MET A 112 14.43 15.42 9.03
C MET A 112 13.27 15.24 10.02
N GLN A 113 12.62 14.08 10.05
CA GLN A 113 11.57 13.83 11.04
C GLN A 113 12.09 13.78 12.47
N ALA A 114 13.33 13.32 12.68
CA ALA A 114 13.97 13.36 13.98
C ALA A 114 14.25 14.83 14.40
N ASP A 115 14.79 15.62 13.48
CA ASP A 115 15.08 17.04 13.74
C ASP A 115 13.79 17.82 14.07
N VAL A 116 12.71 17.58 13.32
CA VAL A 116 11.42 18.23 13.61
C VAL A 116 10.85 17.78 14.95
N LYS A 117 11.00 16.53 15.36
CA LYS A 117 10.60 16.07 16.70
C LYS A 117 11.37 16.83 17.81
N THR A 118 12.67 16.96 17.66
CA THR A 118 13.51 17.71 18.61
C THR A 118 13.03 19.17 18.69
N PHE A 119 12.88 19.83 17.57
CA PHE A 119 12.38 21.21 17.51
C PHE A 119 11.00 21.39 18.18
N LEU A 120 10.06 20.49 17.91
CA LEU A 120 8.70 20.61 18.46
C LEU A 120 8.61 20.28 19.94
N HIS A 121 9.33 19.26 20.41
CA HIS A 121 9.09 18.68 21.72
C HIS A 121 10.19 18.97 22.76
N GLU A 122 11.45 19.07 22.35
CA GLU A 122 12.56 19.33 23.26
C GLU A 122 12.84 20.85 23.34
N GLU A 123 12.97 21.49 22.19
CA GLU A 123 13.19 22.94 22.12
C GLU A 123 11.89 23.73 22.33
N ARG A 124 10.72 23.09 22.18
CA ARG A 124 9.39 23.73 22.22
C ARG A 124 9.26 24.90 21.27
N GLY A 125 9.85 24.80 20.08
CA GLY A 125 9.97 25.88 19.12
C GLY A 125 8.64 26.52 18.69
N LEU A 126 7.51 25.82 18.80
CA LEU A 126 6.16 26.34 18.57
C LEU A 126 5.31 26.45 19.84
N GLY A 127 5.87 26.13 21.03
CA GLY A 127 5.10 26.04 22.27
C GLY A 127 4.10 24.90 22.24
N ASP A 128 2.88 25.13 22.76
CA ASP A 128 1.82 24.12 22.78
C ASP A 128 1.14 24.03 21.42
N ILE A 129 1.10 22.83 20.84
CA ILE A 129 0.48 22.58 19.54
C ILE A 129 -1.01 22.36 19.74
N LEU A 130 -1.84 23.27 19.21
CA LEU A 130 -3.29 23.22 19.32
C LEU A 130 -3.96 22.52 18.13
N SER A 131 -3.39 22.65 16.95
CA SER A 131 -3.90 22.02 15.72
C SER A 131 -2.78 21.78 14.71
N VAL A 132 -3.02 20.82 13.82
CA VAL A 132 -2.14 20.52 12.69
C VAL A 132 -2.99 20.50 11.42
N VAL A 133 -2.58 21.28 10.43
CA VAL A 133 -3.21 21.28 9.10
C VAL A 133 -2.20 20.81 8.08
N VAL A 134 -2.52 19.77 7.35
CA VAL A 134 -1.67 19.24 6.29
C VAL A 134 -2.43 19.29 4.97
N ASN A 135 -1.81 19.89 3.97
CA ASN A 135 -2.36 20.00 2.63
C ASN A 135 -1.56 19.12 1.66
N ARG A 136 -2.24 18.25 0.96
CA ARG A 136 -1.70 17.51 -0.17
C ARG A 136 -2.35 18.00 -1.44
N ILE A 137 -1.60 18.77 -2.21
CA ILE A 137 -2.02 19.28 -3.52
C ILE A 137 -1.27 18.47 -4.59
N GLY A 138 -2.00 17.84 -5.48
CA GLY A 138 -1.43 17.11 -6.61
C GLY A 138 -2.53 16.76 -7.58
N THR A 139 -2.40 17.26 -8.80
CA THR A 139 -3.31 16.92 -9.87
C THR A 139 -3.10 15.47 -10.29
N ARG A 140 -4.21 14.72 -10.37
CA ARG A 140 -4.25 13.40 -11.00
C ARG A 140 -4.92 13.55 -12.36
N SER A 141 -4.47 12.81 -13.33
CA SER A 141 -5.18 12.71 -14.62
C SER A 141 -6.46 11.89 -14.45
N PRO A 142 -7.50 12.13 -15.28
CA PRO A 142 -8.65 11.24 -15.34
C PRO A 142 -8.22 9.82 -15.75
N ILE A 143 -8.94 8.82 -15.27
CA ILE A 143 -8.65 7.40 -15.56
C ILE A 143 -9.45 6.84 -16.74
N GLY A 144 -10.11 7.73 -17.48
CA GLY A 144 -10.96 7.36 -18.60
C GLY A 144 -12.34 6.86 -18.17
N LYS A 145 -13.21 6.72 -19.16
CA LYS A 145 -14.58 6.19 -19.02
C LYS A 145 -14.96 5.49 -20.30
N ARG A 146 -14.79 4.19 -20.34
CA ARG A 146 -15.08 3.36 -21.50
C ARG A 146 -16.58 3.11 -21.62
N GLU A 147 -17.07 2.92 -22.82
CA GLU A 147 -18.45 2.47 -23.09
C GLU A 147 -18.60 0.95 -22.94
N THR A 148 -17.50 0.20 -23.12
CA THR A 148 -17.44 -1.25 -22.95
C THR A 148 -16.38 -1.63 -21.94
N PRO A 149 -16.52 -2.77 -21.26
CA PRO A 149 -15.52 -3.23 -20.29
C PRO A 149 -14.12 -3.30 -20.89
N LEU A 150 -13.13 -3.01 -20.07
CA LEU A 150 -11.71 -3.13 -20.43
C LEU A 150 -11.38 -4.59 -20.77
N PRO A 151 -10.88 -4.89 -21.97
CA PRO A 151 -10.38 -6.23 -22.27
C PRO A 151 -9.10 -6.49 -21.46
N ILE A 152 -9.07 -7.59 -20.75
CA ILE A 152 -7.88 -8.00 -20.01
C ILE A 152 -6.86 -8.60 -20.99
N ALA A 153 -5.61 -8.19 -20.88
CA ALA A 153 -4.53 -8.70 -21.72
C ALA A 153 -4.31 -10.21 -21.46
N LYS A 154 -3.97 -10.97 -22.51
CA LYS A 154 -3.88 -12.45 -22.44
C LYS A 154 -2.74 -12.96 -21.55
N ASP A 155 -1.73 -12.13 -21.33
CA ASP A 155 -0.57 -12.42 -20.47
C ASP A 155 -0.81 -12.10 -18.99
N ILE A 156 -2.02 -11.64 -18.64
CA ILE A 156 -2.44 -11.41 -17.25
C ILE A 156 -3.33 -12.57 -16.80
N ASP A 157 -2.91 -13.26 -15.76
CA ASP A 157 -3.79 -14.15 -15.00
C ASP A 157 -4.74 -13.30 -14.16
N TYR A 158 -5.93 -13.03 -14.73
CA TYR A 158 -6.89 -12.11 -14.12
C TYR A 158 -7.46 -12.64 -12.81
N ASP A 159 -7.67 -13.95 -12.68
CA ASP A 159 -8.17 -14.55 -11.45
C ASP A 159 -7.19 -14.34 -10.30
N LEU A 160 -5.90 -14.50 -10.56
CA LEU A 160 -4.86 -14.23 -9.57
C LEU A 160 -4.69 -12.73 -9.30
N TRP A 161 -4.87 -11.88 -10.32
CA TRP A 161 -4.85 -10.43 -10.13
C TRP A 161 -6.03 -9.95 -9.29
N LEU A 162 -7.22 -10.47 -9.57
CA LEU A 162 -8.47 -10.13 -8.88
C LEU A 162 -8.45 -10.64 -7.43
N GLY A 163 -8.09 -11.89 -7.21
CA GLY A 163 -7.99 -12.51 -5.89
C GLY A 163 -9.25 -12.33 -5.04
N PRO A 164 -9.16 -11.68 -3.85
CA PRO A 164 -10.29 -11.51 -2.95
C PRO A 164 -11.28 -10.41 -3.39
N ALA A 165 -10.96 -9.62 -4.42
CA ALA A 165 -11.85 -8.58 -4.90
C ALA A 165 -13.05 -9.16 -5.64
N LYS A 166 -14.14 -8.39 -5.69
CA LYS A 166 -15.34 -8.79 -6.44
C LYS A 166 -15.06 -8.74 -7.95
N ASP A 167 -15.47 -9.78 -8.68
CA ASP A 167 -15.45 -9.75 -10.14
C ASP A 167 -16.56 -8.83 -10.66
N GLU A 168 -16.14 -7.71 -11.25
CA GLU A 168 -17.02 -6.70 -11.81
C GLU A 168 -16.42 -6.08 -13.07
N PRO A 169 -17.25 -5.64 -14.05
CA PRO A 169 -16.77 -5.01 -15.27
C PRO A 169 -15.95 -3.74 -14.99
N ILE A 170 -14.80 -3.63 -15.63
CA ILE A 170 -13.87 -2.50 -15.47
C ILE A 170 -14.10 -1.51 -16.63
N PHE A 171 -14.46 -0.26 -16.30
CA PHE A 171 -14.73 0.79 -17.30
C PHE A 171 -13.64 1.88 -17.34
N ARG A 172 -12.56 1.78 -16.60
CA ARG A 172 -11.37 2.64 -16.69
C ARG A 172 -10.47 2.19 -17.85
N ASP A 173 -9.57 3.07 -18.31
CA ASP A 173 -8.72 2.79 -19.48
C ASP A 173 -7.62 1.78 -19.21
N LYS A 174 -7.16 1.64 -17.96
CA LYS A 174 -6.03 0.79 -17.60
C LYS A 174 -6.37 -0.11 -16.41
N LEU A 175 -5.94 -1.37 -16.48
CA LEU A 175 -6.03 -2.28 -15.34
C LEU A 175 -5.05 -1.84 -14.24
N GLN A 176 -3.80 -1.59 -14.65
CA GLN A 176 -2.69 -1.28 -13.74
C GLN A 176 -2.68 0.19 -13.36
N TYR A 177 -2.29 0.48 -12.12
CA TYR A 177 -2.24 1.78 -11.46
C TYR A 177 -3.63 2.40 -11.18
N ASP A 178 -4.54 2.44 -12.15
CA ASP A 178 -5.85 3.09 -12.00
C ASP A 178 -6.80 2.33 -11.07
N TRP A 179 -6.41 1.14 -10.65
CA TRP A 179 -7.08 0.36 -9.59
C TRP A 179 -7.15 1.12 -8.25
N HIS A 180 -6.26 2.07 -8.00
CA HIS A 180 -6.28 2.91 -6.82
C HIS A 180 -7.59 3.67 -6.62
N TRP A 181 -8.26 4.03 -7.72
CA TRP A 181 -9.44 4.90 -7.72
C TRP A 181 -10.77 4.14 -7.75
N ASN A 182 -10.74 2.85 -7.53
CA ASN A 182 -11.91 1.99 -7.39
C ASN A 182 -11.95 1.39 -5.97
N TRP A 183 -13.11 1.47 -5.30
CA TRP A 183 -13.26 0.94 -3.95
C TRP A 183 -13.09 -0.58 -3.83
N ASN A 184 -13.29 -1.32 -4.92
CA ASN A 184 -13.12 -2.77 -4.93
C ASN A 184 -11.64 -3.20 -4.82
N THR A 185 -10.71 -2.39 -5.31
CA THR A 185 -9.30 -2.77 -5.43
C THR A 185 -8.32 -1.79 -4.80
N GLY A 186 -8.79 -0.57 -4.49
CA GLY A 186 -7.98 0.51 -3.94
C GLY A 186 -8.73 1.30 -2.88
N SER A 187 -8.06 2.28 -2.30
CA SER A 187 -8.54 3.11 -1.19
C SER A 187 -8.46 4.62 -1.50
N GLY A 188 -8.35 4.96 -2.78
CA GLY A 188 -8.28 6.34 -3.25
C GLY A 188 -7.05 7.10 -2.74
N GLU A 189 -7.12 8.42 -2.80
CA GLU A 189 -6.00 9.28 -2.42
C GLU A 189 -5.73 9.24 -0.90
N MET A 190 -6.72 8.95 -0.07
CA MET A 190 -6.51 8.79 1.37
C MET A 190 -5.61 7.59 1.69
N GLY A 191 -5.85 6.44 1.07
CA GLY A 191 -4.96 5.29 1.23
C GLY A 191 -3.64 5.45 0.47
N ASN A 192 -3.61 6.24 -0.60
CA ASN A 192 -2.40 6.43 -1.39
C ASN A 192 -1.44 7.46 -0.78
N TRP A 193 -1.90 8.68 -0.49
CA TRP A 193 -1.08 9.75 0.09
C TRP A 193 -1.49 10.14 1.51
N GLY A 194 -2.79 10.09 1.82
CA GLY A 194 -3.28 10.44 3.15
C GLY A 194 -2.63 9.63 4.26
N ILE A 195 -2.33 8.36 3.99
CA ILE A 195 -1.63 7.50 4.94
C ILE A 195 -0.24 8.03 5.33
N HIS A 196 0.55 8.54 4.38
CA HIS A 196 1.86 9.12 4.68
C HIS A 196 1.73 10.36 5.54
N ILE A 197 0.82 11.26 5.17
CA ILE A 197 0.59 12.52 5.87
C ILE A 197 0.11 12.28 7.31
N LEU A 198 -0.84 11.36 7.48
CA LEU A 198 -1.35 11.00 8.81
C LEU A 198 -0.29 10.31 9.65
N ASP A 199 0.54 9.47 9.03
CA ASP A 199 1.63 8.80 9.72
C ASP A 199 2.72 9.78 10.17
N ASP A 200 3.05 10.77 9.34
CA ASP A 200 3.97 11.84 9.70
C ASP A 200 3.47 12.64 10.91
N VAL A 201 2.19 13.04 10.91
CA VAL A 201 1.58 13.73 12.04
C VAL A 201 1.61 12.84 13.30
N ARG A 202 1.25 11.56 13.18
CA ARG A 202 1.31 10.62 14.30
C ARG A 202 2.73 10.47 14.84
N ASN A 203 3.71 10.32 13.94
CA ASN A 203 5.11 10.12 14.30
C ASN A 203 5.74 11.39 14.89
N VAL A 204 5.56 12.52 14.22
CA VAL A 204 6.28 13.75 14.53
C VAL A 204 5.56 14.58 15.60
N VAL A 205 4.26 14.79 15.45
CA VAL A 205 3.50 15.65 16.37
C VAL A 205 3.01 14.90 17.60
N PHE A 206 2.44 13.71 17.43
CA PHE A 206 1.87 12.95 18.54
C PHE A 206 2.85 11.93 19.16
N ARG A 207 3.99 11.68 18.55
CA ARG A 207 4.96 10.66 18.99
C ARG A 207 4.30 9.32 19.29
N ASP A 208 3.36 8.93 18.42
CA ASP A 208 2.53 7.71 18.51
C ASP A 208 1.71 7.58 19.82
N SER A 209 1.53 8.66 20.58
CA SER A 209 0.72 8.67 21.82
C SER A 209 -0.78 8.53 21.53
N VAL A 210 -1.25 9.01 20.38
CA VAL A 210 -2.64 8.88 19.93
C VAL A 210 -2.78 7.61 19.09
N LYS A 211 -3.49 6.63 19.61
CA LYS A 211 -3.69 5.33 18.94
C LYS A 211 -4.93 5.31 18.05
N VAL A 212 -6.04 5.84 18.54
CA VAL A 212 -7.33 5.84 17.85
C VAL A 212 -7.93 7.24 17.94
N PRO A 213 -8.43 7.82 16.85
CA PRO A 213 -9.10 9.10 16.86
C PRO A 213 -10.44 9.01 17.61
N LYS A 214 -10.80 10.07 18.32
CA LYS A 214 -12.11 10.17 19.01
C LYS A 214 -13.25 10.48 18.05
N ARG A 215 -12.97 11.20 16.98
CA ARG A 215 -13.93 11.60 15.95
C ARG A 215 -13.22 11.72 14.63
N ILE A 216 -13.90 11.33 13.57
CA ILE A 216 -13.47 11.58 12.18
C ILE A 216 -14.65 12.20 11.44
N GLN A 217 -14.38 13.30 10.73
CA GLN A 217 -15.33 13.91 9.80
C GLN A 217 -14.66 14.02 8.44
N SER A 218 -15.37 13.63 7.38
CA SER A 218 -14.84 13.70 6.02
C SER A 218 -15.88 14.33 5.10
N LEU A 219 -15.39 15.24 4.27
CA LEU A 219 -16.14 15.85 3.17
C LEU A 219 -15.32 15.66 1.90
N GLY A 220 -16.00 15.45 0.78
CA GLY A 220 -15.33 15.34 -0.49
C GLY A 220 -16.15 14.61 -1.53
N GLY A 221 -15.57 14.46 -2.70
CA GLY A 221 -16.20 13.77 -3.81
C GLY A 221 -15.32 13.71 -5.04
N ARG A 222 -15.81 13.04 -6.07
CA ARG A 222 -15.21 13.06 -7.39
C ARG A 222 -15.84 14.19 -8.19
N VAL A 223 -15.29 15.38 -8.07
CA VAL A 223 -15.93 16.64 -8.54
C VAL A 223 -15.26 17.25 -9.77
N VAL A 224 -14.04 16.86 -10.11
CA VAL A 224 -13.27 17.43 -11.20
C VAL A 224 -13.41 16.60 -12.49
N TRP A 225 -13.39 15.27 -12.36
CA TRP A 225 -13.38 14.36 -13.50
C TRP A 225 -14.68 13.58 -13.63
N ASN A 226 -15.23 13.54 -14.86
CA ASN A 226 -16.29 12.60 -15.22
C ASN A 226 -15.64 11.35 -15.85
N ASP A 227 -15.06 10.51 -15.02
CA ASP A 227 -14.37 9.28 -15.41
C ASP A 227 -14.91 8.06 -14.63
N ALA A 228 -14.32 6.89 -14.79
CA ALA A 228 -14.74 5.66 -14.13
C ALA A 228 -14.25 5.53 -12.67
N GLY A 229 -13.63 6.55 -12.10
CA GLY A 229 -13.19 6.53 -10.71
C GLY A 229 -14.35 6.64 -9.74
N ALA A 230 -14.32 5.84 -8.67
CA ALA A 230 -15.32 5.81 -7.61
C ALA A 230 -14.88 6.54 -6.33
N THR A 231 -13.57 6.72 -6.15
CA THR A 231 -13.04 7.39 -4.95
C THR A 231 -12.99 8.90 -5.12
N PRO A 232 -13.08 9.69 -4.04
CA PRO A 232 -12.93 11.13 -4.09
C PRO A 232 -11.60 11.58 -4.70
N ASN A 233 -11.62 12.66 -5.47
CA ASN A 233 -10.42 13.36 -5.94
C ASN A 233 -10.23 14.73 -5.27
N VAL A 234 -11.24 15.19 -4.54
CA VAL A 234 -11.14 16.30 -3.59
C VAL A 234 -11.68 15.81 -2.25
N GLN A 235 -10.90 15.97 -1.19
CA GLN A 235 -11.26 15.45 0.12
C GLN A 235 -10.68 16.32 1.23
N MET A 236 -11.48 16.56 2.25
CA MET A 236 -11.09 17.16 3.52
C MET A 236 -11.42 16.18 4.65
N VAL A 237 -10.48 15.98 5.57
CA VAL A 237 -10.69 15.12 6.74
C VAL A 237 -10.27 15.89 7.99
N ALA A 238 -11.16 15.93 8.99
CA ALA A 238 -10.86 16.40 10.32
C ALA A 238 -10.87 15.22 11.29
N ILE A 239 -9.88 15.17 12.15
CA ILE A 239 -9.63 14.06 13.08
C ILE A 239 -9.52 14.62 14.49
#